data_629fa271ddd7f146057cccd07dad6b52
#
_entry.id   629fa271ddd7f146057cccd07dad6b52
#
_cell.length_a   1.000
_cell.length_b   1.000
_cell.length_c   1.000
_cell.angle_alpha   90.00
_cell.angle_beta   90.00
_cell.angle_gamma   90.00
#
_symmetry.space_group_name_H-M   'P 1'
#
loop_
_entity.id
_entity.type
_entity.pdbx_description
1 polymer ?
#
loop_
_entity_poly.entity_id
_entity_poly.type
_entity_poly.pdbx_seq_one_letter_code
_entity_poly.pdbx_strand_id
1 'polypeptide(L)'
;MMVVDNDGQTVYDLYNEDPDAFLALNSKPARIVINGKRHYETPFLTGPAASVTTIISETASEANKKKLEMWSKNNPGVKEAAAERGTAIHSCMEHYLKKEDVDVPEQYADYWTGMPNILNQFDEVVWAETPLYDDHQFALSEDGIGRVWGRDEEERPWVGSPDIIGIAGGKLTLADLKTSAKPYCRWWPKEYPKGSPEWRVRLGGYMKFKKCCLQLGAYALGIEQTLNMKVDQAAILVSTPEDTQLFKISRRHLDFCQKDWLKVVAEYYEQISLDYEL
;
A
#
# COMPACT_ATOMS: atom_id res chain seq x y z
N MET A 1 -19.60 -7.24 14.24
CA MET A 1 -19.93 -8.19 13.15
C MET A 1 -18.59 -8.72 12.67
N MET A 2 -18.36 -10.03 12.68
CA MET A 2 -17.06 -10.57 12.31
C MET A 2 -16.82 -10.39 10.81
N VAL A 3 -15.61 -9.99 10.44
CA VAL A 3 -15.19 -9.93 9.04
C VAL A 3 -15.10 -11.35 8.51
N VAL A 4 -15.87 -11.63 7.48
CA VAL A 4 -15.88 -12.93 6.80
C VAL A 4 -15.51 -12.75 5.35
N ASP A 5 -14.78 -13.70 4.79
CA ASP A 5 -14.57 -13.79 3.35
C ASP A 5 -15.82 -14.32 2.62
N ASN A 6 -15.72 -14.53 1.30
CA ASN A 6 -16.81 -15.06 0.47
C ASN A 6 -17.24 -16.48 0.84
N ASP A 7 -16.41 -17.24 1.54
CA ASP A 7 -16.67 -18.59 2.00
C ASP A 7 -17.18 -18.61 3.46
N GLY A 8 -17.36 -17.42 4.08
CA GLY A 8 -17.84 -17.27 5.44
C GLY A 8 -16.76 -17.46 6.51
N GLN A 9 -15.48 -17.54 6.11
CA GLN A 9 -14.36 -17.71 7.01
C GLN A 9 -14.00 -16.38 7.69
N THR A 10 -13.81 -16.40 8.99
CA THR A 10 -13.44 -15.22 9.78
C THR A 10 -11.94 -15.16 10.04
N VAL A 11 -11.41 -13.97 10.41
CA VAL A 11 -10.03 -13.85 10.90
C VAL A 11 -9.83 -14.74 12.15
N TYR A 12 -10.89 -14.99 12.91
CA TYR A 12 -10.87 -15.90 14.06
C TYR A 12 -10.76 -17.38 13.65
N ASP A 13 -11.43 -17.77 12.57
CA ASP A 13 -11.33 -19.14 12.03
C ASP A 13 -9.90 -19.39 11.53
N LEU A 14 -9.29 -18.41 10.88
CA LEU A 14 -7.88 -18.48 10.47
C LEU A 14 -6.92 -18.66 11.65
N TYR A 15 -7.17 -17.97 12.77
CA TYR A 15 -6.37 -18.17 13.98
C TYR A 15 -6.47 -19.61 14.50
N ASN A 16 -7.67 -20.19 14.47
CA ASN A 16 -7.89 -21.56 14.94
C ASN A 16 -7.35 -22.62 13.96
N GLU A 17 -7.37 -22.33 12.66
CA GLU A 17 -6.91 -23.25 11.62
C GLU A 17 -5.39 -23.16 11.38
N ASP A 18 -4.82 -21.96 11.45
CA ASP A 18 -3.38 -21.74 11.28
C ASP A 18 -2.87 -20.63 12.23
N PRO A 19 -2.63 -20.98 13.52
CA PRO A 19 -2.09 -20.05 14.50
C PRO A 19 -0.75 -19.44 14.09
N ASP A 20 0.08 -20.15 13.33
CA ASP A 20 1.39 -19.68 12.90
C ASP A 20 1.24 -18.60 11.82
N ALA A 21 0.30 -18.75 10.88
CA ALA A 21 -0.01 -17.70 9.91
C ALA A 21 -0.54 -16.44 10.58
N PHE A 22 -1.38 -16.59 11.60
CA PHE A 22 -1.89 -15.45 12.38
C PHE A 22 -0.80 -14.77 13.21
N LEU A 23 0.05 -15.54 13.90
CA LEU A 23 1.22 -15.02 14.61
C LEU A 23 2.19 -14.33 13.66
N ALA A 24 2.27 -14.82 12.43
CA ALA A 24 3.06 -14.23 11.38
C ALA A 24 2.60 -12.81 11.03
N LEU A 25 1.30 -12.56 10.98
CA LEU A 25 0.74 -11.21 10.80
C LEU A 25 1.05 -10.27 11.96
N ASN A 26 1.10 -10.82 13.17
CA ASN A 26 1.36 -10.06 14.39
C ASN A 26 2.85 -9.87 14.68
N SER A 27 3.73 -10.58 13.95
CA SER A 27 5.16 -10.32 14.06
C SER A 27 5.51 -9.05 13.28
N LYS A 28 6.00 -8.04 13.99
CA LYS A 28 6.54 -6.83 13.34
C LYS A 28 7.90 -7.17 12.74
N PRO A 29 7.99 -7.40 11.42
CA PRO A 29 9.28 -7.67 10.80
C PRO A 29 10.21 -6.48 11.04
N ALA A 30 11.43 -6.75 11.51
CA ALA A 30 12.40 -5.70 11.72
C ALA A 30 12.68 -4.98 10.40
N ARG A 31 12.46 -3.67 10.40
CA ARG A 31 12.84 -2.82 9.27
C ARG A 31 14.34 -2.61 9.29
N ILE A 32 15.01 -3.06 8.25
CA ILE A 32 16.44 -2.86 8.05
C ILE A 32 16.72 -2.06 6.78
N VAL A 33 17.91 -1.50 6.68
CA VAL A 33 18.34 -0.74 5.50
C VAL A 33 19.57 -1.43 4.92
N ILE A 34 19.44 -1.94 3.69
CA ILE A 34 20.53 -2.53 2.93
C ILE A 34 20.80 -1.63 1.73
N ASN A 35 22.03 -1.13 1.60
CA ASN A 35 22.43 -0.19 0.53
C ASN A 35 21.49 1.03 0.39
N GLY A 36 21.07 1.59 1.53
CA GLY A 36 20.15 2.74 1.56
C GLY A 36 18.67 2.40 1.23
N LYS A 37 18.32 1.13 1.04
CA LYS A 37 17.00 0.67 0.63
C LYS A 37 16.31 -0.10 1.74
N ARG A 38 14.97 0.04 1.81
CA ARG A 38 14.15 -0.61 2.82
C ARG A 38 14.00 -2.09 2.56
N HIS A 39 14.38 -2.89 3.54
CA HIS A 39 14.14 -4.34 3.61
C HIS A 39 13.47 -4.69 4.93
N TYR A 40 13.00 -5.91 5.04
CA TYR A 40 12.39 -6.44 6.25
C TYR A 40 12.89 -7.84 6.52
N GLU A 41 13.25 -8.12 7.78
CA GLU A 41 13.50 -9.47 8.27
C GLU A 41 12.20 -10.01 8.83
N THR A 42 11.78 -11.17 8.35
CA THR A 42 10.61 -11.88 8.87
C THR A 42 11.03 -13.29 9.27
N PRO A 43 10.42 -13.89 10.31
CA PRO A 43 10.73 -15.26 10.70
C PRO A 43 10.29 -16.31 9.66
N PHE A 44 9.52 -15.91 8.66
CA PHE A 44 8.92 -16.78 7.63
C PHE A 44 9.67 -16.74 6.31
N LEU A 45 10.69 -15.90 6.17
CA LEU A 45 11.50 -15.80 4.98
C LEU A 45 12.97 -16.08 5.31
N THR A 46 13.63 -16.79 4.41
CA THR A 46 15.06 -17.10 4.54
C THR A 46 15.89 -15.86 4.21
N GLY A 47 15.95 -14.92 5.15
CA GLY A 47 16.71 -13.68 5.01
C GLY A 47 15.84 -12.45 4.69
N PRO A 48 16.48 -11.27 4.56
CA PRO A 48 15.80 -10.01 4.36
C PRO A 48 15.10 -9.94 3.01
N ALA A 49 13.83 -9.52 3.00
CA ALA A 49 13.08 -9.27 1.78
C ALA A 49 12.95 -7.76 1.50
N ALA A 50 13.06 -7.39 0.24
CA ALA A 50 12.86 -6.00 -0.19
C ALA A 50 11.40 -5.56 0.02
N SER A 51 11.22 -4.29 0.42
CA SER A 51 9.88 -3.73 0.49
C SER A 51 9.26 -3.59 -0.91
N VAL A 52 7.93 -3.70 -0.99
CA VAL A 52 7.17 -3.43 -2.23
C VAL A 52 7.58 -2.09 -2.84
N THR A 53 7.73 -1.04 -2.03
CA THR A 53 8.15 0.28 -2.53
C THR A 53 9.59 0.31 -3.00
N THR A 54 10.49 -0.47 -2.42
CA THR A 54 11.87 -0.65 -2.88
C THR A 54 11.87 -1.31 -4.26
N ILE A 55 11.21 -2.44 -4.41
CA ILE A 55 11.13 -3.17 -5.69
C ILE A 55 10.60 -2.24 -6.80
N ILE A 56 9.50 -1.52 -6.57
CA ILE A 56 8.94 -0.58 -7.55
C ILE A 56 9.92 0.56 -7.91
N SER A 57 10.72 1.03 -6.95
CA SER A 57 11.66 2.12 -7.21
C SER A 57 12.88 1.66 -7.99
N GLU A 58 13.36 0.44 -7.71
CA GLU A 58 14.55 -0.11 -8.36
C GLU A 58 14.29 -0.56 -9.79
N THR A 59 13.12 -1.09 -10.09
CA THR A 59 12.70 -1.46 -11.44
C THR A 59 12.22 -0.27 -12.28
N ALA A 60 12.23 0.96 -11.71
CA ALA A 60 11.98 2.15 -12.51
C ALA A 60 13.09 2.37 -13.54
N SER A 61 12.71 2.72 -14.78
CA SER A 61 13.70 2.97 -15.83
C SER A 61 14.74 4.01 -15.42
N GLU A 62 15.98 3.85 -15.88
CA GLU A 62 17.07 4.77 -15.58
C GLU A 62 16.75 6.22 -15.95
N ALA A 63 16.00 6.44 -17.03
CA ALA A 63 15.53 7.75 -17.41
C ALA A 63 14.61 8.37 -16.34
N ASN A 64 13.74 7.57 -15.72
CA ASN A 64 12.85 8.03 -14.64
C ASN A 64 13.63 8.27 -13.34
N LYS A 65 14.59 7.42 -13.00
CA LYS A 65 15.47 7.60 -11.84
C LYS A 65 16.25 8.91 -11.96
N LYS A 66 16.93 9.16 -13.08
CA LYS A 66 17.66 10.40 -13.37
C LYS A 66 16.75 11.63 -13.33
N LYS A 67 15.56 11.54 -13.92
CA LYS A 67 14.57 12.63 -13.89
C LYS A 67 14.14 12.98 -12.46
N LEU A 68 13.91 11.97 -11.61
CA LEU A 68 13.54 12.16 -10.21
C LEU A 68 14.68 12.76 -9.40
N GLU A 69 15.91 12.31 -9.64
CA GLU A 69 17.11 12.86 -9.01
C GLU A 69 17.30 14.35 -9.37
N MET A 70 17.24 14.70 -10.66
CA MET A 70 17.33 16.08 -11.12
C MET A 70 16.20 16.93 -10.53
N TRP A 71 14.98 16.41 -10.49
CA TRP A 71 13.87 17.13 -9.90
C TRP A 71 14.09 17.38 -8.40
N SER A 72 14.56 16.39 -7.65
CA SER A 72 14.87 16.53 -6.22
C SER A 72 15.96 17.57 -5.96
N LYS A 73 17.03 17.57 -6.78
CA LYS A 73 18.08 18.59 -6.69
C LYS A 73 17.57 20.02 -6.93
N ASN A 74 16.60 20.16 -7.84
CA ASN A 74 16.03 21.47 -8.20
C ASN A 74 14.90 21.90 -7.26
N ASN A 75 14.42 21.02 -6.38
CA ASN A 75 13.32 21.28 -5.45
C ASN A 75 13.67 20.77 -4.03
N PRO A 76 14.69 21.36 -3.38
CA PRO A 76 15.11 20.94 -2.05
C PRO A 76 13.98 21.12 -1.03
N GLY A 77 13.84 20.18 -0.10
CA GLY A 77 12.80 20.20 0.95
C GLY A 77 11.40 19.75 0.51
N VAL A 78 11.09 19.72 -0.78
CA VAL A 78 9.74 19.37 -1.26
C VAL A 78 9.43 17.89 -1.02
N LYS A 79 10.43 17.01 -1.12
CA LYS A 79 10.26 15.59 -0.86
C LYS A 79 10.01 15.31 0.62
N GLU A 80 10.75 15.99 1.47
CA GLU A 80 10.65 15.92 2.93
C GLU A 80 9.30 16.42 3.41
N ALA A 81 8.85 17.60 2.94
CA ALA A 81 7.53 18.14 3.23
C ALA A 81 6.38 17.22 2.74
N ALA A 82 6.56 16.55 1.59
CA ALA A 82 5.59 15.59 1.10
C ALA A 82 5.54 14.32 1.97
N ALA A 83 6.67 13.87 2.50
CA ALA A 83 6.74 12.72 3.41
C ALA A 83 6.10 13.06 4.77
N GLU A 84 6.40 14.24 5.34
CA GLU A 84 5.81 14.72 6.59
C GLU A 84 4.29 14.81 6.49
N ARG A 85 3.77 15.46 5.43
CA ARG A 85 2.33 15.50 5.15
C ARG A 85 1.73 14.10 5.04
N GLY A 86 2.43 13.19 4.33
CA GLY A 86 2.01 11.79 4.21
C GLY A 86 1.81 11.17 5.59
N THR A 87 2.83 11.23 6.43
CA THR A 87 2.78 10.69 7.80
C THR A 87 1.64 11.30 8.61
N ALA A 88 1.47 12.62 8.57
CA ALA A 88 0.39 13.29 9.32
C ALA A 88 -1.01 12.81 8.89
N ILE A 89 -1.29 12.73 7.58
CA ILE A 89 -2.61 12.31 7.09
C ILE A 89 -2.86 10.81 7.32
N HIS A 90 -1.84 9.94 7.24
CA HIS A 90 -1.96 8.54 7.63
C HIS A 90 -2.29 8.39 9.12
N SER A 91 -1.62 9.16 9.99
CA SER A 91 -1.93 9.18 11.42
C SER A 91 -3.37 9.65 11.69
N CYS A 92 -3.84 10.71 11.01
CA CYS A 92 -5.23 11.15 11.11
C CYS A 92 -6.22 10.05 10.69
N MET A 93 -5.91 9.32 9.59
CA MET A 93 -6.73 8.20 9.14
C MET A 93 -6.78 7.07 10.18
N GLU A 94 -5.64 6.70 10.74
CA GLU A 94 -5.55 5.67 11.76
C GLU A 94 -6.40 6.01 12.98
N HIS A 95 -6.23 7.22 13.58
CA HIS A 95 -7.04 7.67 14.73
C HIS A 95 -8.53 7.71 14.38
N TYR A 96 -8.89 8.21 13.20
CA TYR A 96 -10.28 8.25 12.75
C TYR A 96 -10.93 6.87 12.69
N LEU A 97 -10.22 5.89 12.10
CA LEU A 97 -10.73 4.52 11.98
C LEU A 97 -10.77 3.79 13.33
N LYS A 98 -9.90 4.14 14.26
CA LYS A 98 -9.94 3.69 15.67
C LYS A 98 -11.01 4.39 16.50
N LYS A 99 -11.75 5.35 15.93
CA LYS A 99 -12.74 6.19 16.64
C LYS A 99 -12.13 7.00 17.79
N GLU A 100 -10.89 7.37 17.64
CA GLU A 100 -10.15 8.26 18.52
C GLU A 100 -10.28 9.72 18.06
N ASP A 101 -9.88 10.66 18.91
CA ASP A 101 -9.82 12.06 18.54
C ASP A 101 -8.75 12.29 17.46
N VAL A 102 -9.12 13.00 16.39
CA VAL A 102 -8.24 13.28 15.28
C VAL A 102 -7.68 14.70 15.40
N ASP A 103 -6.41 14.81 15.69
CA ASP A 103 -5.68 16.08 15.67
C ASP A 103 -5.08 16.32 14.27
N VAL A 104 -5.75 17.15 13.47
CA VAL A 104 -5.32 17.48 12.11
C VAL A 104 -4.42 18.71 12.15
N PRO A 105 -3.13 18.62 11.79
CA PRO A 105 -2.28 19.80 11.75
C PRO A 105 -2.84 20.85 10.78
N GLU A 106 -2.92 22.11 11.22
CA GLU A 106 -3.57 23.21 10.49
C GLU A 106 -3.08 23.33 9.04
N GLN A 107 -1.77 23.16 8.82
CA GLN A 107 -1.17 23.21 7.48
C GLN A 107 -1.62 22.08 6.54
N TYR A 108 -2.26 21.03 7.05
CA TYR A 108 -2.73 19.86 6.28
C TYR A 108 -4.26 19.69 6.34
N ALA A 109 -4.99 20.64 6.91
CA ALA A 109 -6.44 20.58 7.06
C ALA A 109 -7.18 20.35 5.73
N ASP A 110 -6.74 21.03 4.66
CA ASP A 110 -7.32 20.86 3.33
C ASP A 110 -7.21 19.42 2.81
N TYR A 111 -6.12 18.72 3.15
CA TYR A 111 -5.91 17.32 2.78
C TYR A 111 -6.85 16.37 3.55
N TRP A 112 -7.30 16.76 4.73
CA TRP A 112 -8.16 15.91 5.56
C TRP A 112 -9.65 16.08 5.28
N THR A 113 -10.09 17.26 4.82
CA THR A 113 -11.50 17.68 4.74
C THR A 113 -12.42 16.64 4.08
N GLY A 114 -12.01 16.01 3.00
CA GLY A 114 -12.83 15.01 2.28
C GLY A 114 -12.64 13.56 2.75
N MET A 115 -11.63 13.29 3.57
CA MET A 115 -11.27 11.93 3.95
C MET A 115 -12.35 11.18 4.74
N PRO A 116 -13.00 11.78 5.77
CA PRO A 116 -14.05 11.11 6.52
C PRO A 116 -15.17 10.54 5.64
N ASN A 117 -15.59 11.27 4.60
CA ASN A 117 -16.64 10.82 3.69
C ASN A 117 -16.27 9.55 2.90
N ILE A 118 -14.99 9.35 2.64
CA ILE A 118 -14.50 8.14 1.95
C ILE A 118 -14.30 7.01 2.96
N LEU A 119 -13.73 7.30 4.12
CA LEU A 119 -13.47 6.31 5.16
C LEU A 119 -14.78 5.70 5.70
N ASN A 120 -15.85 6.49 5.78
CA ASN A 120 -17.19 6.00 6.16
C ASN A 120 -17.85 5.07 5.14
N GLN A 121 -17.23 4.81 3.98
CA GLN A 121 -17.70 3.78 3.04
C GLN A 121 -17.21 2.37 3.41
N PHE A 122 -16.32 2.25 4.40
CA PHE A 122 -15.97 0.98 4.99
C PHE A 122 -16.99 0.64 6.08
N ASP A 123 -17.68 -0.48 5.91
CA ASP A 123 -18.68 -0.99 6.86
C ASP A 123 -18.01 -1.46 8.15
N GLU A 124 -16.83 -2.05 7.99
CA GLU A 124 -15.97 -2.53 9.05
C GLU A 124 -14.51 -2.44 8.61
N VAL A 125 -13.62 -2.04 9.51
CA VAL A 125 -12.18 -2.00 9.27
C VAL A 125 -11.49 -2.95 10.24
N VAL A 126 -10.76 -3.90 9.69
CA VAL A 126 -9.99 -4.90 10.45
C VAL A 126 -8.61 -4.36 10.78
N TRP A 127 -8.14 -3.49 9.90
CA TRP A 127 -6.77 -3.05 9.86
C TRP A 127 -6.64 -1.63 9.31
N ALA A 128 -6.01 -0.74 10.07
CA ALA A 128 -5.63 0.59 9.64
C ALA A 128 -4.22 0.90 10.13
N GLU A 129 -3.20 0.58 9.32
CA GLU A 129 -1.79 0.58 9.69
C GLU A 129 -1.44 -0.28 10.93
N THR A 130 -2.42 -0.50 11.80
CA THR A 130 -2.39 -1.38 12.96
C THR A 130 -3.72 -2.16 13.06
N PRO A 131 -3.74 -3.33 13.68
CA PRO A 131 -4.98 -4.07 13.94
C PRO A 131 -5.97 -3.25 14.76
N LEU A 132 -7.26 -3.27 14.39
CA LEU A 132 -8.32 -2.52 15.09
C LEU A 132 -9.15 -3.35 16.08
N TYR A 133 -8.84 -4.63 16.24
CA TYR A 133 -9.57 -5.49 17.16
C TYR A 133 -9.09 -5.29 18.59
N ASP A 134 -9.96 -4.68 19.40
CA ASP A 134 -9.84 -4.57 20.85
C ASP A 134 -10.75 -5.62 21.54
N ASP A 135 -10.67 -6.87 21.11
CA ASP A 135 -11.26 -7.95 21.89
C ASP A 135 -10.16 -8.59 22.73
N HIS A 136 -10.30 -8.47 24.06
CA HIS A 136 -9.32 -8.91 25.07
C HIS A 136 -8.87 -10.37 24.99
N GLN A 137 -9.34 -11.12 24.02
CA GLN A 137 -8.91 -12.49 23.73
C GLN A 137 -7.71 -12.56 22.78
N PHE A 138 -7.42 -11.49 22.04
CA PHE A 138 -6.24 -11.39 21.18
C PHE A 138 -5.33 -10.32 21.75
N ALA A 139 -4.38 -10.72 22.60
CA ALA A 139 -3.26 -9.87 22.96
C ALA A 139 -2.38 -9.65 21.71
N LEU A 140 -2.88 -8.79 20.83
CA LEU A 140 -2.02 -8.17 19.83
C LEU A 140 -1.01 -7.36 20.62
N SER A 141 0.28 -7.63 20.44
CA SER A 141 1.32 -6.83 21.08
C SER A 141 1.05 -5.35 20.77
N GLU A 142 1.33 -4.46 21.72
CA GLU A 142 1.21 -3.00 21.54
C GLU A 142 1.96 -2.48 20.29
N ASP A 143 2.81 -3.29 19.71
CA ASP A 143 3.56 -3.09 18.48
C ASP A 143 2.96 -3.77 17.24
N GLY A 144 1.73 -4.32 17.35
CA GLY A 144 1.09 -5.13 16.32
C GLY A 144 0.96 -4.40 15.01
N ILE A 145 1.68 -4.86 14.00
CA ILE A 145 1.45 -4.38 12.65
C ILE A 145 1.65 -5.45 11.70
N GLY A 146 0.65 -5.63 10.97
CA GLY A 146 0.71 -6.43 9.90
C GLY A 146 1.51 -5.94 8.74
N ARG A 147 2.36 -6.82 8.38
CA ARG A 147 2.99 -6.75 7.10
C ARG A 147 2.60 -7.99 6.37
N VAL A 148 2.16 -7.77 5.15
CA VAL A 148 1.90 -8.87 4.25
C VAL A 148 3.20 -9.17 3.52
N TRP A 149 3.50 -10.44 3.35
CA TRP A 149 4.60 -10.90 2.52
C TRP A 149 4.06 -11.86 1.48
N GLY A 150 4.81 -11.99 0.40
CA GLY A 150 4.49 -12.94 -0.63
C GLY A 150 5.75 -13.42 -1.32
N ARG A 151 5.59 -14.45 -2.13
CA ARG A 151 6.63 -15.01 -2.99
C ARG A 151 6.02 -15.27 -4.36
N ASP A 152 6.84 -15.24 -5.39
CA ASP A 152 6.46 -15.76 -6.69
C ASP A 152 6.78 -17.26 -6.81
N GLU A 153 6.58 -17.81 -8.00
CA GLU A 153 6.83 -19.24 -8.28
C GLU A 153 8.31 -19.64 -8.14
N GLU A 154 9.23 -18.68 -8.16
CA GLU A 154 10.67 -18.88 -7.95
C GLU A 154 11.11 -18.53 -6.52
N GLU A 155 10.16 -18.48 -5.58
CA GLU A 155 10.40 -18.18 -4.15
C GLU A 155 11.03 -16.79 -3.89
N ARG A 156 10.91 -15.83 -4.83
CA ARG A 156 11.43 -14.48 -4.70
C ARG A 156 10.51 -13.65 -3.82
N PRO A 157 10.95 -13.24 -2.61
CA PRO A 157 10.07 -12.69 -1.61
C PRO A 157 9.89 -11.17 -1.73
N TRP A 158 8.78 -10.66 -1.23
CA TRP A 158 8.57 -9.24 -0.93
C TRP A 158 7.80 -9.06 0.37
N VAL A 159 7.92 -7.86 0.95
CA VAL A 159 7.17 -7.48 2.14
C VAL A 159 6.52 -6.12 1.92
N GLY A 160 5.28 -5.96 2.34
CA GLY A 160 4.56 -4.70 2.26
C GLY A 160 3.66 -4.44 3.47
N SER A 161 3.21 -3.21 3.63
CA SER A 161 2.24 -2.81 4.64
C SER A 161 1.09 -2.11 3.93
N PRO A 162 -0.08 -2.73 3.84
CA PRO A 162 -1.28 -2.05 3.39
C PRO A 162 -1.74 -1.03 4.44
N ASP A 163 -2.39 0.05 3.98
CA ASP A 163 -2.88 1.07 4.90
C ASP A 163 -4.21 0.65 5.55
N ILE A 164 -5.12 0.02 4.79
CA ILE A 164 -6.44 -0.44 5.28
C ILE A 164 -6.76 -1.82 4.72
N ILE A 165 -7.26 -2.70 5.59
CA ILE A 165 -7.98 -3.92 5.22
C ILE A 165 -9.33 -3.88 5.94
N GLY A 166 -10.43 -4.04 5.22
CA GLY A 166 -11.77 -3.95 5.80
C GLY A 166 -12.86 -4.43 4.86
N ILE A 167 -14.10 -4.30 5.28
CA ILE A 167 -15.27 -4.59 4.47
C ILE A 167 -15.86 -3.30 3.94
N ALA A 168 -16.10 -3.24 2.65
CA ALA A 168 -16.82 -2.14 2.01
C ALA A 168 -17.86 -2.68 1.02
N GLY A 169 -19.14 -2.40 1.30
CA GLY A 169 -20.26 -2.96 0.54
C GLY A 169 -20.30 -4.49 0.56
N GLY A 170 -20.03 -5.09 1.71
CA GLY A 170 -20.02 -6.55 1.92
C GLY A 170 -18.84 -7.28 1.24
N LYS A 171 -17.76 -6.59 0.87
CA LYS A 171 -16.60 -7.15 0.16
C LYS A 171 -15.31 -6.89 0.92
N LEU A 172 -14.47 -7.93 1.01
CA LEU A 172 -13.12 -7.75 1.54
C LEU A 172 -12.33 -6.79 0.65
N THR A 173 -11.98 -5.65 1.22
CA THR A 173 -11.42 -4.51 0.52
C THR A 173 -10.06 -4.14 1.09
N LEU A 174 -9.07 -4.13 0.22
CA LEU A 174 -7.75 -3.59 0.47
C LEU A 174 -7.71 -2.12 0.03
N ALA A 175 -7.22 -1.21 0.86
CA ALA A 175 -7.07 0.17 0.44
C ALA A 175 -5.69 0.75 0.79
N ASP A 176 -5.29 1.73 0.01
CA ASP A 176 -4.01 2.41 0.11
C ASP A 176 -4.21 3.93 -0.03
N LEU A 177 -3.77 4.69 0.97
CA LEU A 177 -3.89 6.14 1.04
C LEU A 177 -2.67 6.81 0.44
N LYS A 178 -2.90 7.84 -0.33
CA LYS A 178 -1.85 8.69 -0.89
C LYS A 178 -2.17 10.17 -0.69
N THR A 179 -1.20 10.93 -0.27
CA THR A 179 -1.27 12.40 -0.29
C THR A 179 -0.57 12.94 -1.53
N SER A 180 -1.16 13.90 -2.20
CA SER A 180 -0.60 14.44 -3.43
C SER A 180 -0.99 15.90 -3.63
N ALA A 181 -0.05 16.75 -4.07
CA ALA A 181 -0.34 18.13 -4.44
C ALA A 181 -1.18 18.27 -5.71
N LYS A 182 -1.36 17.20 -6.48
CA LYS A 182 -2.16 17.19 -7.72
C LYS A 182 -2.96 15.89 -7.81
N PRO A 183 -4.15 15.91 -8.41
CA PRO A 183 -5.02 14.74 -8.52
C PRO A 183 -4.36 13.61 -9.33
N TYR A 184 -4.78 12.37 -9.03
CA TYR A 184 -4.44 11.21 -9.82
C TYR A 184 -5.40 11.07 -11.00
N CYS A 185 -4.98 10.29 -12.02
CA CYS A 185 -5.78 10.02 -13.22
C CYS A 185 -5.76 8.53 -13.52
N ARG A 186 -6.96 7.93 -13.69
CA ARG A 186 -7.09 6.51 -14.06
C ARG A 186 -6.67 6.25 -15.49
N TRP A 187 -6.85 7.22 -16.37
CA TRP A 187 -6.73 7.05 -17.81
C TRP A 187 -5.56 7.83 -18.37
N TRP A 188 -4.96 7.27 -19.42
CA TRP A 188 -3.97 7.97 -20.22
C TRP A 188 -4.59 9.25 -20.84
N PRO A 189 -3.93 10.40 -20.78
CA PRO A 189 -4.49 11.69 -21.19
C PRO A 189 -4.54 11.87 -22.73
N LYS A 190 -5.35 11.08 -23.42
CA LYS A 190 -5.47 11.08 -24.89
C LYS A 190 -6.07 12.35 -25.45
N GLU A 191 -6.96 12.99 -24.70
CA GLU A 191 -7.70 14.19 -25.07
C GLU A 191 -6.87 15.48 -25.02
N TYR A 192 -5.68 15.44 -24.46
CA TYR A 192 -4.80 16.61 -24.33
C TYR A 192 -3.65 16.53 -25.31
N PRO A 193 -3.24 17.66 -25.95
CA PRO A 193 -2.06 17.70 -26.83
C PRO A 193 -0.81 17.23 -26.07
N LYS A 194 -0.10 16.26 -26.65
CA LYS A 194 1.12 15.70 -26.04
C LYS A 194 2.14 16.79 -25.76
N GLY A 195 2.56 16.91 -24.49
CA GLY A 195 3.54 17.89 -24.04
C GLY A 195 2.95 19.21 -23.56
N SER A 196 1.61 19.40 -23.63
CA SER A 196 0.95 20.58 -23.02
C SER A 196 1.09 20.53 -21.47
N PRO A 197 0.94 21.65 -20.76
CA PRO A 197 0.93 21.67 -19.29
C PRO A 197 -0.10 20.70 -18.71
N GLU A 198 -1.33 20.72 -19.24
CA GLU A 198 -2.44 19.85 -18.82
C GLU A 198 -2.11 18.37 -19.04
N TRP A 199 -1.56 18.03 -20.23
CA TRP A 199 -1.12 16.67 -20.53
C TRP A 199 -0.07 16.18 -19.53
N ARG A 200 0.91 17.02 -19.19
CA ARG A 200 1.98 16.67 -18.25
C ARG A 200 1.44 16.40 -16.85
N VAL A 201 0.52 17.22 -16.37
CA VAL A 201 -0.13 17.04 -15.06
C VAL A 201 -0.91 15.73 -15.05
N ARG A 202 -1.75 15.49 -16.08
CA ARG A 202 -2.56 14.28 -16.20
C ARG A 202 -1.71 13.02 -16.36
N LEU A 203 -0.65 13.10 -17.15
CA LEU A 203 0.32 12.00 -17.25
C LEU A 203 0.97 11.69 -15.92
N GLY A 204 1.39 12.70 -15.16
CA GLY A 204 1.94 12.53 -13.83
C GLY A 204 0.96 11.81 -12.90
N GLY A 205 -0.31 12.24 -12.89
CA GLY A 205 -1.38 11.58 -12.14
C GLY A 205 -1.62 10.13 -12.57
N TYR A 206 -1.60 9.85 -13.86
CA TYR A 206 -1.72 8.48 -14.40
C TYR A 206 -0.56 7.58 -13.99
N MET A 207 0.67 8.06 -14.06
CA MET A 207 1.85 7.28 -13.65
C MET A 207 1.83 6.96 -12.16
N LYS A 208 1.38 7.90 -11.32
CA LYS A 208 1.18 7.66 -9.89
C LYS A 208 0.09 6.60 -9.63
N PHE A 209 -1.04 6.71 -10.33
CA PHE A 209 -2.13 5.72 -10.26
C PHE A 209 -1.62 4.32 -10.63
N LYS A 210 -0.88 4.17 -11.73
CA LYS A 210 -0.29 2.90 -12.14
C LYS A 210 0.65 2.31 -11.08
N LYS A 211 1.45 3.16 -10.43
CA LYS A 211 2.34 2.74 -9.35
C LYS A 211 1.56 2.22 -8.14
N CYS A 212 0.46 2.87 -7.77
CA CYS A 212 -0.43 2.37 -6.72
C CYS A 212 -1.10 1.04 -7.11
N CYS A 213 -1.46 0.84 -8.38
CA CYS A 213 -1.98 -0.45 -8.85
C CYS A 213 -0.97 -1.58 -8.64
N LEU A 214 0.32 -1.37 -8.91
CA LEU A 214 1.37 -2.36 -8.61
C LEU A 214 1.46 -2.64 -7.10
N GLN A 215 1.40 -1.61 -6.28
CA GLN A 215 1.40 -1.73 -4.82
C GLN A 215 0.21 -2.59 -4.33
N LEU A 216 -1.01 -2.28 -4.80
CA LEU A 216 -2.20 -3.05 -4.47
C LEU A 216 -2.11 -4.50 -4.95
N GLY A 217 -1.52 -4.75 -6.12
CA GLY A 217 -1.26 -6.11 -6.60
C GLY A 217 -0.36 -6.91 -5.67
N ALA A 218 0.73 -6.28 -5.21
CA ALA A 218 1.66 -6.87 -4.25
C ALA A 218 0.99 -7.19 -2.90
N TYR A 219 0.23 -6.24 -2.39
CA TYR A 219 -0.44 -6.38 -1.09
C TYR A 219 -1.55 -7.43 -1.15
N ALA A 220 -2.36 -7.46 -2.22
CA ALA A 220 -3.41 -8.45 -2.39
C ALA A 220 -2.84 -9.86 -2.48
N LEU A 221 -1.78 -10.09 -3.25
CA LEU A 221 -1.09 -11.39 -3.28
C LEU A 221 -0.52 -11.76 -1.92
N GLY A 222 0.09 -10.80 -1.22
CA GLY A 222 0.60 -11.02 0.13
C GLY A 222 -0.51 -11.43 1.10
N ILE A 223 -1.66 -10.76 1.10
CA ILE A 223 -2.84 -11.12 1.91
C ILE A 223 -3.32 -12.53 1.56
N GLU A 224 -3.46 -12.82 0.26
CA GLU A 224 -3.96 -14.11 -0.21
C GLU A 224 -3.01 -15.27 0.17
N GLN A 225 -1.70 -15.05 0.10
CA GLN A 225 -0.70 -16.07 0.49
C GLN A 225 -0.54 -16.18 2.01
N THR A 226 -0.60 -15.08 2.73
CA THR A 226 -0.36 -15.05 4.17
C THR A 226 -1.59 -15.49 4.96
N LEU A 227 -2.79 -15.05 4.53
CA LEU A 227 -4.05 -15.26 5.25
C LEU A 227 -4.95 -16.30 4.61
N ASN A 228 -4.58 -16.82 3.45
CA ASN A 228 -5.46 -17.67 2.63
C ASN A 228 -6.82 -17.03 2.35
N MET A 229 -6.92 -15.71 2.38
CA MET A 229 -8.15 -14.93 2.17
C MET A 229 -8.09 -14.21 0.82
N LYS A 230 -9.12 -14.39 0.00
CA LYS A 230 -9.19 -13.72 -1.29
C LYS A 230 -9.69 -12.29 -1.16
N VAL A 231 -8.90 -11.33 -1.60
CA VAL A 231 -9.30 -9.91 -1.66
C VAL A 231 -10.29 -9.69 -2.80
N ASP A 232 -11.52 -9.24 -2.50
CA ASP A 232 -12.58 -9.04 -3.50
C ASP A 232 -12.41 -7.81 -4.35
N GLN A 233 -11.89 -6.75 -3.76
CA GLN A 233 -11.65 -5.47 -4.42
C GLN A 233 -10.58 -4.68 -3.70
N ALA A 234 -10.08 -3.64 -4.38
CA ALA A 234 -9.17 -2.69 -3.76
C ALA A 234 -9.59 -1.25 -4.01
N ALA A 235 -9.00 -0.32 -3.28
CA ALA A 235 -9.22 1.11 -3.44
C ALA A 235 -7.92 1.89 -3.32
N ILE A 236 -7.81 2.98 -4.09
CA ILE A 236 -6.78 4.00 -3.88
C ILE A 236 -7.49 5.25 -3.41
N LEU A 237 -7.14 5.70 -2.22
CA LEU A 237 -7.62 6.95 -1.63
C LEU A 237 -6.56 8.01 -1.91
N VAL A 238 -6.93 9.10 -2.56
CA VAL A 238 -5.97 10.18 -2.86
C VAL A 238 -6.46 11.47 -2.24
N SER A 239 -5.74 11.94 -1.25
CA SER A 239 -5.97 13.22 -0.60
C SER A 239 -5.15 14.30 -1.31
N THR A 240 -5.83 15.35 -1.76
CA THR A 240 -5.21 16.56 -2.32
C THR A 240 -5.79 17.81 -1.61
N PRO A 241 -5.15 18.98 -1.71
CA PRO A 241 -5.70 20.19 -1.09
C PRO A 241 -7.02 20.66 -1.73
N GLU A 242 -7.32 20.23 -2.95
CA GLU A 242 -8.50 20.66 -3.71
C GLU A 242 -9.65 19.64 -3.62
N ASP A 243 -9.33 18.34 -3.46
CA ASP A 243 -10.32 17.26 -3.54
C ASP A 243 -9.76 15.96 -2.94
N THR A 244 -10.67 15.08 -2.56
CA THR A 244 -10.35 13.71 -2.16
C THR A 244 -10.93 12.73 -3.18
N GLN A 245 -10.08 11.91 -3.75
CA GLN A 245 -10.44 10.97 -4.82
C GLN A 245 -10.49 9.53 -4.29
N LEU A 246 -11.50 8.78 -4.73
CA LEU A 246 -11.62 7.36 -4.49
C LEU A 246 -11.60 6.58 -5.81
N PHE A 247 -10.58 5.76 -6.01
CA PHE A 247 -10.49 4.87 -7.17
C PHE A 247 -10.77 3.44 -6.75
N LYS A 248 -11.97 2.96 -7.03
CA LYS A 248 -12.34 1.54 -6.80
C LYS A 248 -11.71 0.65 -7.88
N ILE A 249 -11.05 -0.41 -7.45
CA ILE A 249 -10.36 -1.40 -8.28
C ILE A 249 -11.12 -2.71 -8.13
N SER A 250 -11.80 -3.15 -9.18
CA SER A 250 -12.52 -4.42 -9.17
C SER A 250 -11.57 -5.61 -9.08
N ARG A 251 -12.06 -6.77 -8.61
CA ARG A 251 -11.29 -8.01 -8.58
C ARG A 251 -10.59 -8.29 -9.91
N ARG A 252 -11.32 -8.22 -11.03
CA ARG A 252 -10.72 -8.44 -12.35
C ARG A 252 -9.54 -7.50 -12.62
N HIS A 253 -9.62 -6.24 -12.21
CA HIS A 253 -8.52 -5.31 -12.39
C HIS A 253 -7.37 -5.61 -11.42
N LEU A 254 -7.70 -6.02 -10.20
CA LEU A 254 -6.72 -6.44 -9.21
C LEU A 254 -5.92 -7.68 -9.67
N ASP A 255 -6.56 -8.64 -10.36
CA ASP A 255 -5.88 -9.77 -10.98
C ASP A 255 -4.81 -9.33 -12.01
N PHE A 256 -5.07 -8.25 -12.77
CA PHE A 256 -4.06 -7.67 -13.66
C PHE A 256 -2.94 -6.99 -12.87
N CYS A 257 -3.28 -6.29 -11.78
CA CYS A 257 -2.27 -5.67 -10.91
C CYS A 257 -1.34 -6.71 -10.29
N GLN A 258 -1.87 -7.85 -9.85
CA GLN A 258 -1.10 -8.98 -9.33
C GLN A 258 -0.16 -9.57 -10.38
N LYS A 259 -0.66 -9.80 -11.60
CA LYS A 259 0.16 -10.30 -12.71
C LYS A 259 1.28 -9.32 -13.11
N ASP A 260 0.98 -8.02 -13.11
CA ASP A 260 1.99 -7.01 -13.41
C ASP A 260 3.01 -6.89 -12.27
N TRP A 261 2.59 -7.07 -11.00
CA TRP A 261 3.48 -7.12 -9.85
C TRP A 261 4.50 -8.26 -9.94
N LEU A 262 4.06 -9.48 -10.27
CA LEU A 262 4.95 -10.64 -10.41
C LEU A 262 6.05 -10.41 -11.46
N LYS A 263 5.74 -9.73 -12.57
CA LYS A 263 6.75 -9.34 -13.57
C LYS A 263 7.80 -8.38 -12.98
N VAL A 264 7.35 -7.42 -12.18
CA VAL A 264 8.22 -6.43 -11.52
C VAL A 264 9.11 -7.10 -10.47
N VAL A 265 8.60 -8.09 -9.73
CA VAL A 265 9.40 -8.92 -8.82
C VAL A 265 10.48 -9.67 -9.59
N ALA A 266 10.11 -10.35 -10.69
CA ALA A 266 11.04 -11.06 -11.54
C ALA A 266 12.18 -10.13 -12.02
N GLU A 267 11.83 -9.00 -12.61
CA GLU A 267 12.79 -7.99 -13.09
C GLU A 267 13.73 -7.50 -11.98
N TYR A 268 13.20 -7.26 -10.77
CA TYR A 268 14.01 -6.82 -9.64
C TYR A 268 15.08 -7.85 -9.24
N TYR A 269 14.69 -9.11 -9.11
CA TYR A 269 15.62 -10.16 -8.68
C TYR A 269 16.60 -10.55 -9.78
N GLU A 270 16.23 -10.49 -11.05
CA GLU A 270 17.15 -10.66 -12.18
C GLU A 270 18.23 -9.56 -12.18
N GLN A 271 17.86 -8.30 -11.95
CA GLN A 271 18.82 -7.19 -11.87
C GLN A 271 19.82 -7.37 -10.73
N ILE A 272 19.37 -7.81 -9.56
CA ILE A 272 20.25 -8.05 -8.40
C ILE A 272 21.21 -9.22 -8.68
N SER A 273 20.74 -10.29 -9.29
CA SER A 273 21.61 -11.47 -9.61
C SER A 273 22.77 -11.05 -10.54
N LEU A 274 22.51 -10.21 -11.51
CA LEU A 274 23.55 -9.68 -12.41
C LEU A 274 24.59 -8.80 -11.69
N ASP A 275 24.17 -8.04 -10.67
CA ASP A 275 25.08 -7.20 -9.89
C ASP A 275 26.00 -8.02 -8.95
N TYR A 276 25.65 -9.26 -8.63
CA TYR A 276 26.50 -10.16 -7.83
C TYR A 276 27.45 -11.01 -8.66
N GLU A 277 27.27 -11.08 -9.98
CA GLU A 277 28.16 -11.82 -10.89
C GLU A 277 29.31 -10.95 -11.46
N LEU A 278 29.34 -9.66 -11.18
CA LEU A 278 30.38 -8.68 -11.57
C LEU A 278 31.29 -8.33 -10.42
#